data_535a75f5d5379c25b86b533c0b32a4a0
#
_entry.id   535a75f5d5379c25b86b533c0b32a4a0
#
_cell.length_a   1.000
_cell.length_b   1.000
_cell.length_c   1.000
_cell.angle_alpha   90.00
_cell.angle_beta   90.00
_cell.angle_gamma   90.00
#
_symmetry.space_group_name_H-M   'P 1'
#
loop_
_entity.id
_entity.type
_entity.pdbx_description
1 polymer ?
#
loop_
_entity_poly.entity_id
_entity_poly.type
_entity_poly.pdbx_seq_one_letter_code
_entity_poly.pdbx_strand_id
1 'polypeptide(L)'
;MDAVALPANARLIAPRESLHFLHVGAVELARPLTALEVWNRTSATDLPFLATAFRIRDAISGLFGVAPIGGLKAPPPAEVKVGDRLAFFTVDAVRDDLLALAVRDRHLDVMACITTEGRRAQITASVRVKNLFGHLYMLPVGPAHRLIVWAMLRRLKRSVAREDER
;
A
#
# COMPACT_ATOMS: atom_id res chain seq x y z
N MET A 1 -9.88 14.16 11.72
CA MET A 1 -8.68 13.53 11.13
C MET A 1 -8.31 14.40 9.95
N ASP A 2 -7.28 15.22 10.11
CA ASP A 2 -6.85 16.16 9.08
C ASP A 2 -6.43 15.40 7.82
N ALA A 3 -6.84 15.90 6.66
CA ALA A 3 -6.48 15.31 5.38
C ALA A 3 -4.96 15.47 5.18
N VAL A 4 -4.23 14.36 5.19
CA VAL A 4 -2.79 14.36 4.93
C VAL A 4 -2.58 14.81 3.49
N ALA A 5 -1.73 15.82 3.30
CA ALA A 5 -1.41 16.33 1.97
C ALA A 5 -0.72 15.25 1.12
N LEU A 6 -1.05 15.24 -0.16
CA LEU A 6 -0.39 14.37 -1.14
C LEU A 6 1.08 14.78 -1.26
N PRO A 7 2.04 13.85 -1.07
CA PRO A 7 3.46 14.15 -1.28
C PRO A 7 3.74 14.63 -2.72
N ALA A 8 4.61 15.63 -2.85
CA ALA A 8 4.94 16.18 -4.18
C ALA A 8 5.57 15.17 -5.14
N ASN A 9 6.32 14.18 -4.60
CA ASN A 9 6.95 13.11 -5.36
C ASN A 9 6.07 11.85 -5.48
N ALA A 10 4.83 11.84 -4.91
CA ALA A 10 3.95 10.67 -4.98
C ALA A 10 3.53 10.38 -6.42
N ARG A 11 3.57 9.10 -6.80
CA ARG A 11 3.00 8.61 -8.05
C ARG A 11 1.58 8.13 -7.84
N LEU A 12 0.72 8.40 -8.82
CA LEU A 12 -0.66 7.96 -8.87
C LEU A 12 -0.86 7.04 -10.06
N ILE A 13 -1.83 6.12 -9.97
CA ILE A 13 -2.12 5.16 -11.04
C ILE A 13 -2.74 5.80 -12.29
N ALA A 14 -3.33 7.00 -12.12
CA ALA A 14 -3.98 7.79 -13.17
C ALA A 14 -4.02 9.26 -12.73
N PRO A 15 -4.34 10.19 -13.64
CA PRO A 15 -4.61 11.59 -13.30
C PRO A 15 -5.65 11.69 -12.17
N ARG A 16 -5.50 12.66 -11.27
CA ARG A 16 -6.28 12.77 -10.04
C ARG A 16 -7.80 12.81 -10.29
N GLU A 17 -8.21 13.48 -11.35
CA GLU A 17 -9.60 13.59 -11.79
C GLU A 17 -10.22 12.27 -12.24
N SER A 18 -9.38 11.29 -12.62
CA SER A 18 -9.81 9.94 -13.03
C SER A 18 -9.81 8.93 -11.89
N LEU A 19 -9.42 9.33 -10.69
CA LEU A 19 -9.37 8.44 -9.55
C LEU A 19 -10.74 8.30 -8.88
N HIS A 20 -11.10 7.07 -8.54
CA HIS A 20 -12.29 6.76 -7.76
C HIS A 20 -11.99 6.61 -6.26
N PHE A 21 -10.71 6.43 -5.92
CA PHE A 21 -10.25 6.38 -4.54
C PHE A 21 -8.84 6.96 -4.46
N LEU A 22 -8.63 7.81 -3.46
CA LEU A 22 -7.33 8.35 -3.09
C LEU A 22 -7.26 8.42 -1.57
N HIS A 23 -6.22 7.83 -0.99
CA HIS A 23 -5.96 7.88 0.44
C HIS A 23 -4.48 8.09 0.70
N VAL A 24 -4.15 9.00 1.60
CA VAL A 24 -2.78 9.24 2.07
C VAL A 24 -2.74 9.01 3.57
N GLY A 25 -1.90 8.07 4.00
CA GLY A 25 -1.52 7.89 5.38
C GLY A 25 -0.10 8.37 5.61
N ALA A 26 0.18 8.99 6.76
CA ALA A 26 1.51 9.46 7.12
C ALA A 26 1.86 9.16 8.57
N VAL A 27 3.16 9.04 8.84
CA VAL A 27 3.69 8.87 10.18
C VAL A 27 5.08 9.50 10.28
N GLU A 28 5.38 10.07 11.45
CA GLU A 28 6.72 10.52 11.81
C GLU A 28 7.45 9.40 12.54
N LEU A 29 8.65 9.05 12.07
CA LEU A 29 9.49 7.96 12.59
C LEU A 29 10.59 8.53 13.51
N ALA A 30 11.17 7.69 14.35
CA ALA A 30 12.30 8.06 15.20
C ALA A 30 13.57 8.36 14.37
N ARG A 31 13.78 7.61 13.27
CA ARG A 31 14.88 7.80 12.31
C ARG A 31 14.41 7.73 10.86
N PRO A 32 15.20 8.25 9.90
CA PRO A 32 14.91 8.08 8.48
C PRO A 32 14.92 6.60 8.06
N LEU A 33 14.05 6.26 7.12
CA LEU A 33 14.03 4.98 6.42
C LEU A 33 13.89 5.22 4.92
N THR A 34 14.43 4.31 4.10
CA THR A 34 14.13 4.29 2.66
C THR A 34 12.70 3.78 2.41
N ALA A 35 12.15 4.09 1.25
CA ALA A 35 10.82 3.62 0.88
C ALA A 35 10.72 2.09 0.82
N LEU A 36 11.79 1.40 0.42
CA LEU A 36 11.86 -0.06 0.42
C LEU A 36 11.89 -0.63 1.85
N GLU A 37 12.62 0.00 2.78
CA GLU A 37 12.60 -0.41 4.20
C GLU A 37 11.21 -0.24 4.82
N VAL A 38 10.50 0.86 4.50
CA VAL A 38 9.12 1.06 4.93
C VAL A 38 8.22 -0.05 4.40
N TRP A 39 8.34 -0.42 3.12
CA TRP A 39 7.62 -1.55 2.55
C TRP A 39 7.93 -2.85 3.29
N ASN A 40 9.19 -3.22 3.41
CA ASN A 40 9.63 -4.47 4.04
C ASN A 40 9.09 -4.62 5.47
N ARG A 41 9.11 -3.53 6.26
CA ARG A 41 8.62 -3.53 7.63
C ARG A 41 7.09 -3.57 7.72
N THR A 42 6.40 -2.89 6.80
CA THR A 42 4.93 -2.85 6.80
C THR A 42 4.32 -4.13 6.23
N SER A 43 4.90 -4.72 5.18
CA SER A 43 4.45 -5.97 4.58
C SER A 43 4.68 -7.20 5.46
N ALA A 44 5.77 -7.21 6.26
CA ALA A 44 6.06 -8.26 7.23
C ALA A 44 5.13 -8.22 8.47
N THR A 45 4.29 -7.18 8.59
CA THR A 45 3.45 -6.98 9.77
C THR A 45 2.29 -7.98 9.81
N ASP A 46 2.28 -8.85 10.82
CA ASP A 46 1.14 -9.72 11.14
C ASP A 46 0.02 -8.91 11.80
N LEU A 47 -0.98 -8.56 11.01
CA LEU A 47 -2.25 -8.01 11.50
C LEU A 47 -3.27 -9.15 11.47
N PRO A 48 -3.81 -9.61 12.62
CA PRO A 48 -4.68 -10.80 12.67
C PRO A 48 -5.94 -10.66 11.81
N PHE A 49 -6.45 -9.44 11.64
CA PHE A 49 -7.58 -9.17 10.76
C PHE A 49 -7.21 -9.07 9.27
N LEU A 50 -5.93 -8.86 8.94
CA LEU A 50 -5.47 -8.71 7.56
C LEU A 50 -5.61 -10.03 6.77
N ALA A 51 -5.24 -11.14 7.39
CA ALA A 51 -5.41 -12.47 6.80
C ALA A 51 -6.89 -12.76 6.52
N THR A 52 -7.77 -12.42 7.44
CA THR A 52 -9.23 -12.55 7.26
C THR A 52 -9.75 -11.62 6.17
N ALA A 53 -9.29 -10.37 6.13
CA ALA A 53 -9.65 -9.41 5.08
C ALA A 53 -9.21 -9.90 3.68
N PHE A 54 -8.00 -10.46 3.56
CA PHE A 54 -7.55 -11.07 2.30
C PHE A 54 -8.36 -12.30 1.91
N ARG A 55 -8.70 -13.17 2.87
CA ARG A 55 -9.56 -14.35 2.60
C ARG A 55 -10.95 -13.94 2.11
N ILE A 56 -11.58 -12.97 2.74
CA ILE A 56 -12.89 -12.43 2.31
C ILE A 56 -12.76 -11.81 0.92
N ARG A 57 -11.73 -11.01 0.70
CA ARG A 57 -11.43 -10.42 -0.61
C ARG A 57 -11.23 -11.49 -1.68
N ASP A 58 -10.45 -12.52 -1.39
CA ASP A 58 -10.16 -13.59 -2.34
C ASP A 58 -11.41 -14.44 -2.63
N ALA A 59 -12.25 -14.69 -1.62
CA ALA A 59 -13.54 -15.37 -1.81
C ALA A 59 -14.48 -14.56 -2.73
N ILE A 60 -14.62 -13.25 -2.49
CA ILE A 60 -15.43 -12.37 -3.34
C ILE A 60 -14.85 -12.31 -4.76
N SER A 61 -13.53 -12.15 -4.87
CA SER A 61 -12.85 -12.03 -6.17
C SER A 61 -12.90 -13.34 -6.96
N GLY A 62 -12.85 -14.50 -6.29
CA GLY A 62 -12.97 -15.82 -6.91
C GLY A 62 -14.31 -16.03 -7.61
N LEU A 63 -15.41 -15.49 -7.07
CA LEU A 63 -16.73 -15.51 -7.71
C LEU A 63 -16.76 -14.80 -9.06
N PHE A 64 -15.80 -13.91 -9.30
CA PHE A 64 -15.69 -13.09 -10.52
C PHE A 64 -14.44 -13.44 -11.36
N GLY A 65 -13.80 -14.57 -11.07
CA GLY A 65 -12.64 -15.04 -11.84
C GLY A 65 -11.39 -14.19 -11.67
N VAL A 66 -11.24 -13.48 -10.55
CA VAL A 66 -10.04 -12.71 -10.22
C VAL A 66 -9.10 -13.59 -9.40
N ALA A 67 -7.84 -13.66 -9.79
CA ALA A 67 -6.85 -14.49 -9.12
C ALA A 67 -6.67 -14.11 -7.63
N PRO A 68 -6.52 -15.10 -6.73
CA PRO A 68 -6.26 -14.84 -5.32
C PRO A 68 -4.93 -14.09 -5.14
N ILE A 69 -4.89 -13.17 -4.20
CA ILE A 69 -3.68 -12.37 -3.91
C ILE A 69 -2.68 -13.13 -3.02
N GLY A 70 -3.15 -14.11 -2.21
CA GLY A 70 -2.28 -14.90 -1.34
C GLY A 70 -1.63 -14.15 -0.17
N GLY A 71 -1.92 -12.86 -0.02
CA GLY A 71 -1.37 -12.02 1.04
C GLY A 71 -0.13 -11.22 0.64
N LEU A 72 0.38 -10.42 1.59
CA LEU A 72 1.56 -9.54 1.41
C LEU A 72 2.88 -10.21 1.82
N LYS A 73 2.83 -11.42 2.38
CA LYS A 73 4.02 -12.08 2.93
C LYS A 73 4.93 -12.58 1.80
N ALA A 74 6.03 -11.88 1.61
CA ALA A 74 7.18 -12.33 0.83
C ALA A 74 8.43 -12.07 1.66
N PRO A 75 9.53 -12.83 1.48
CA PRO A 75 10.81 -12.49 2.08
C PRO A 75 11.17 -11.05 1.72
N PRO A 76 11.63 -10.23 2.69
CA PRO A 76 11.98 -8.84 2.42
C PRO A 76 13.18 -8.78 1.46
N PRO A 77 13.03 -8.24 0.24
CA PRO A 77 14.15 -8.10 -0.68
C PRO A 77 15.11 -7.01 -0.18
N ALA A 78 16.40 -7.22 -0.40
CA ALA A 78 17.42 -6.20 -0.13
C ALA A 78 17.39 -5.08 -1.19
N GLU A 79 17.09 -5.44 -2.43
CA GLU A 79 16.97 -4.52 -3.57
C GLU A 79 15.80 -4.93 -4.47
N VAL A 80 15.27 -3.97 -5.20
CA VAL A 80 14.24 -4.19 -6.23
C VAL A 80 14.49 -3.27 -7.41
N LYS A 81 14.01 -3.69 -8.59
CA LYS A 81 14.09 -2.93 -9.84
C LYS A 81 12.71 -2.75 -10.44
N VAL A 82 12.57 -1.75 -11.30
CA VAL A 82 11.33 -1.56 -12.07
C VAL A 82 11.04 -2.84 -12.88
N GLY A 83 9.79 -3.31 -12.78
CA GLY A 83 9.33 -4.56 -13.37
C GLY A 83 9.38 -5.77 -12.46
N ASP A 84 10.10 -5.72 -11.33
CA ASP A 84 10.11 -6.81 -10.35
C ASP A 84 8.74 -7.00 -9.71
N ARG A 85 8.52 -8.21 -9.18
CA ARG A 85 7.31 -8.52 -8.44
C ARG A 85 7.56 -8.49 -6.93
N LEU A 86 6.77 -7.66 -6.23
CA LEU A 86 6.70 -7.62 -4.77
C LEU A 86 5.31 -8.11 -4.33
N ALA A 87 5.23 -9.32 -3.79
CA ALA A 87 3.98 -10.02 -3.55
C ALA A 87 3.15 -10.08 -4.85
N PHE A 88 1.99 -9.46 -4.89
CA PHE A 88 1.14 -9.40 -6.09
C PHE A 88 1.30 -8.10 -6.90
N PHE A 89 2.12 -7.17 -6.43
CA PHE A 89 2.40 -5.91 -7.12
C PHE A 89 3.56 -6.06 -8.12
N THR A 90 3.55 -5.18 -9.12
CA THR A 90 4.72 -4.91 -9.99
C THR A 90 5.33 -3.59 -9.58
N VAL A 91 6.65 -3.53 -9.47
CA VAL A 91 7.38 -2.29 -9.19
C VAL A 91 7.32 -1.37 -10.42
N ASP A 92 6.65 -0.23 -10.27
CA ASP A 92 6.46 0.77 -11.33
C ASP A 92 7.54 1.86 -11.28
N ALA A 93 8.04 2.16 -10.09
CA ALA A 93 9.18 3.05 -9.88
C ALA A 93 9.84 2.76 -8.53
N VAL A 94 11.16 2.95 -8.46
CA VAL A 94 11.94 2.79 -7.24
C VAL A 94 13.07 3.80 -7.17
N ARG A 95 13.25 4.41 -5.99
CA ARG A 95 14.35 5.26 -5.52
C ARG A 95 14.41 5.13 -4.00
N ASP A 96 15.42 5.68 -3.37
CA ASP A 96 15.54 5.65 -1.91
C ASP A 96 14.32 6.29 -1.21
N ASP A 97 13.82 7.39 -1.78
CA ASP A 97 12.69 8.16 -1.26
C ASP A 97 11.32 7.75 -1.81
N LEU A 98 11.27 6.78 -2.75
CA LEU A 98 10.03 6.42 -3.44
C LEU A 98 10.01 4.97 -3.87
N LEU A 99 8.89 4.28 -3.57
CA LEU A 99 8.56 2.96 -4.10
C LEU A 99 7.10 2.97 -4.58
N ALA A 100 6.89 2.89 -5.89
CA ALA A 100 5.57 2.81 -6.50
C ALA A 100 5.29 1.39 -6.95
N LEU A 101 4.21 0.81 -6.45
CA LEU A 101 3.78 -0.56 -6.65
C LEU A 101 2.41 -0.58 -7.31
N ALA A 102 2.27 -1.21 -8.46
CA ALA A 102 1.05 -1.20 -9.24
C ALA A 102 0.47 -2.61 -9.46
N VAL A 103 -0.85 -2.67 -9.51
CA VAL A 103 -1.63 -3.81 -10.01
C VAL A 103 -2.62 -3.27 -11.03
N ARG A 104 -2.68 -3.93 -12.19
CA ARG A 104 -3.65 -3.59 -13.23
C ARG A 104 -4.40 -4.85 -13.60
N ASP A 105 -5.71 -4.84 -13.42
CA ASP A 105 -6.59 -5.92 -13.85
C ASP A 105 -7.77 -5.40 -14.66
N ARG A 106 -8.71 -6.27 -15.01
CA ARG A 106 -9.89 -5.88 -15.81
C ARG A 106 -10.90 -5.01 -15.07
N HIS A 107 -10.84 -4.94 -13.73
CA HIS A 107 -11.81 -4.24 -12.88
C HIS A 107 -11.25 -2.98 -12.25
N LEU A 108 -9.97 -3.01 -11.87
CA LEU A 108 -9.28 -1.98 -11.12
C LEU A 108 -7.85 -1.78 -11.64
N ASP A 109 -7.40 -0.55 -11.64
CA ASP A 109 -5.99 -0.20 -11.60
C ASP A 109 -5.70 0.38 -10.22
N VAL A 110 -4.70 -0.15 -9.55
CA VAL A 110 -4.32 0.21 -8.17
C VAL A 110 -2.85 0.55 -8.12
N MET A 111 -2.50 1.61 -7.40
CA MET A 111 -1.12 1.91 -7.05
C MET A 111 -1.01 2.20 -5.56
N ALA A 112 -0.06 1.55 -4.91
CA ALA A 112 0.46 1.91 -3.61
C ALA A 112 1.81 2.60 -3.80
N CYS A 113 1.90 3.87 -3.45
CA CYS A 113 3.13 4.65 -3.54
C CYS A 113 3.61 4.98 -2.12
N ILE A 114 4.78 4.47 -1.77
CA ILE A 114 5.45 4.77 -0.52
C ILE A 114 6.45 5.89 -0.80
N THR A 115 6.40 6.94 -0.01
CA THR A 115 7.35 8.06 -0.09
C THR A 115 7.93 8.35 1.29
N THR A 116 9.19 8.79 1.31
CA THR A 116 9.87 9.20 2.53
C THR A 116 10.53 10.56 2.34
N GLU A 117 10.46 11.39 3.37
CA GLU A 117 11.11 12.69 3.42
C GLU A 117 11.63 12.91 4.85
N GLY A 118 12.95 12.85 5.02
CA GLY A 118 13.56 12.83 6.35
C GLY A 118 13.01 11.67 7.18
N ARG A 119 12.39 11.98 8.32
CA ARG A 119 11.75 10.99 9.21
C ARG A 119 10.27 10.72 8.89
N ARG A 120 9.71 11.43 7.92
CA ARG A 120 8.31 11.28 7.54
C ARG A 120 8.16 10.17 6.51
N ALA A 121 7.37 9.15 6.83
CA ALA A 121 6.96 8.10 5.90
C ALA A 121 5.47 8.23 5.55
N GLN A 122 5.14 8.08 4.26
CA GLN A 122 3.79 8.22 3.74
C GLN A 122 3.44 7.05 2.82
N ILE A 123 2.20 6.59 2.88
CA ILE A 123 1.63 5.61 1.96
C ILE A 123 0.45 6.27 1.25
N THR A 124 0.56 6.41 -0.06
CA THR A 124 -0.49 6.92 -0.94
C THR A 124 -1.08 5.75 -1.72
N ALA A 125 -2.38 5.52 -1.56
CA ALA A 125 -3.12 4.56 -2.37
C ALA A 125 -4.03 5.28 -3.35
N SER A 126 -3.92 4.95 -4.61
CA SER A 126 -4.77 5.47 -5.69
C SER A 126 -5.40 4.34 -6.47
N VAL A 127 -6.70 4.47 -6.79
CA VAL A 127 -7.46 3.45 -7.51
C VAL A 127 -8.28 4.09 -8.62
N ARG A 128 -8.16 3.53 -9.82
CA ARG A 128 -9.07 3.78 -10.94
C ARG A 128 -9.96 2.56 -11.14
N VAL A 129 -11.27 2.76 -11.04
CA VAL A 129 -12.27 1.72 -11.25
C VAL A 129 -12.64 1.68 -12.74
N LYS A 130 -12.78 0.49 -13.31
CA LYS A 130 -13.04 0.28 -14.73
C LYS A 130 -14.47 -0.19 -15.05
N ASN A 131 -15.17 -0.73 -14.06
CA ASN A 131 -16.52 -1.27 -14.27
C ASN A 131 -17.33 -1.32 -12.97
N LEU A 132 -18.62 -1.67 -13.09
CA LEU A 132 -19.55 -1.71 -11.97
C LEU A 132 -19.10 -2.62 -10.82
N PHE A 133 -18.52 -3.79 -11.15
CA PHE A 133 -17.98 -4.70 -10.14
C PHE A 133 -16.91 -4.03 -9.29
N GLY A 134 -15.98 -3.32 -9.93
CA GLY A 134 -14.96 -2.56 -9.22
C GLY A 134 -15.53 -1.50 -8.27
N HIS A 135 -16.63 -0.83 -8.65
CA HIS A 135 -17.32 0.12 -7.76
C HIS A 135 -17.90 -0.59 -6.52
N LEU A 136 -18.62 -1.70 -6.71
CA LEU A 136 -19.19 -2.48 -5.62
C LEU A 136 -18.09 -3.05 -4.70
N TYR A 137 -17.00 -3.52 -5.28
CA TYR A 137 -15.84 -4.02 -4.55
C TYR A 137 -15.18 -2.93 -3.68
N MET A 138 -15.07 -1.71 -4.17
CA MET A 138 -14.44 -0.61 -3.43
C MET A 138 -15.29 -0.10 -2.25
N LEU A 139 -16.58 -0.39 -2.18
CA LEU A 139 -17.44 0.03 -1.07
C LEU A 139 -16.93 -0.50 0.29
N PRO A 140 -16.71 -1.81 0.49
CA PRO A 140 -16.12 -2.32 1.72
C PRO A 140 -14.59 -2.15 1.78
N VAL A 141 -13.91 -2.21 0.64
CA VAL A 141 -12.45 -2.21 0.59
C VAL A 141 -11.86 -0.83 0.90
N GLY A 142 -12.49 0.25 0.47
CA GLY A 142 -12.02 1.60 0.72
C GLY A 142 -11.89 1.93 2.22
N PRO A 143 -12.94 1.75 3.03
CA PRO A 143 -12.87 1.93 4.49
C PRO A 143 -11.86 0.98 5.16
N ALA A 144 -11.87 -0.31 4.78
CA ALA A 144 -10.93 -1.31 5.32
C ALA A 144 -9.48 -0.93 5.04
N HIS A 145 -9.17 -0.47 3.82
CA HIS A 145 -7.84 -0.03 3.43
C HIS A 145 -7.32 1.12 4.31
N ARG A 146 -8.16 2.12 4.59
CA ARG A 146 -7.78 3.23 5.47
C ARG A 146 -7.37 2.74 6.86
N LEU A 147 -8.14 1.82 7.43
CA LEU A 147 -7.84 1.22 8.73
C LEU A 147 -6.54 0.39 8.69
N ILE A 148 -6.34 -0.40 7.63
CA ILE A 148 -5.13 -1.21 7.44
C ILE A 148 -3.89 -0.32 7.36
N VAL A 149 -3.90 0.71 6.51
CA VAL A 149 -2.77 1.65 6.37
C VAL A 149 -2.47 2.36 7.70
N TRP A 150 -3.49 2.82 8.41
CA TRP A 150 -3.33 3.41 9.74
C TRP A 150 -2.67 2.45 10.72
N ALA A 151 -3.13 1.20 10.79
CA ALA A 151 -2.58 0.20 11.70
C ALA A 151 -1.13 -0.17 11.35
N MET A 152 -0.82 -0.31 10.05
CA MET A 152 0.53 -0.58 9.54
C MET A 152 1.51 0.54 9.91
N LEU A 153 1.15 1.79 9.64
CA LEU A 153 1.98 2.95 9.95
C LEU A 153 2.19 3.14 11.45
N ARG A 154 1.12 2.93 12.26
CA ARG A 154 1.22 3.01 13.72
C ARG A 154 2.17 1.94 14.28
N ARG A 155 2.14 0.74 13.72
CA ARG A 155 3.02 -0.35 14.13
C ARG A 155 4.46 -0.10 13.67
N LEU A 156 4.64 0.40 12.44
CA LEU A 156 5.94 0.83 11.93
C LEU A 156 6.59 1.85 12.89
N LYS A 157 5.85 2.89 13.26
CA LYS A 157 6.34 3.91 14.22
C LYS A 157 6.86 3.30 15.52
N ARG A 158 6.08 2.37 16.08
CA ARG A 158 6.45 1.71 17.34
C ARG A 158 7.68 0.80 17.20
N SER A 159 7.82 0.07 16.08
CA SER A 159 8.96 -0.81 15.85
C SER A 159 10.25 -0.01 15.70
N VAL A 160 10.22 1.10 14.93
CA VAL A 160 11.39 1.95 14.73
C VAL A 160 11.81 2.64 16.04
N ALA A 161 10.86 3.12 16.84
CA ALA A 161 11.16 3.73 18.14
C ALA A 161 11.86 2.77 19.11
N ARG A 162 11.40 1.50 19.17
CA ARG A 162 12.01 0.47 20.02
C ARG A 162 13.42 0.05 19.58
N GLU A 163 13.75 0.18 18.32
CA GLU A 163 15.10 -0.09 17.80
C GLU A 163 16.05 1.06 18.15
N ASP A 164 15.57 2.29 18.19
CA ASP A 164 16.35 3.48 18.50
C ASP A 164 16.68 3.61 20.01
N GLU A 165 15.89 2.93 20.87
CA GLU A 165 16.07 2.88 22.32
C GLU A 165 17.08 1.78 22.79
N ARG A 166 17.61 0.93 21.90
CA ARG A 166 18.53 -0.17 22.20
C ARG A 166 19.96 0.14 21.84
#